data_72f1e603381febaa585da10fd6b48b67
#
_entry.id   72f1e603381febaa585da10fd6b48b67
#
_cell.length_a   1.000
_cell.length_b   1.000
_cell.length_c   1.000
_cell.angle_alpha   90.00
_cell.angle_beta   90.00
_cell.angle_gamma   90.00
#
_symmetry.space_group_name_H-M   'P 1'
#
loop_
_entity.id
_entity.type
_entity.pdbx_description
1 polymer ?
#
loop_
_entity_poly.entity_id
_entity_poly.type
_entity_poly.pdbx_seq_one_letter_code
_entity_poly.pdbx_strand_id
1 'polypeptide(L)'
;EEIGEVIFRFQIEDAIRRGILCEFDYIPLEYEMTQEDKNDIKRLIAAHNTRKKLGEPVSDEELYRNIARVKKVSLAKLPVFRSFLSRHQEILNRSIIFVETKEFGLDVQNILIQYEPNYHTYYGDDHRSNLTRFSTGELNCLITSKRISEGIDIRSVSNIILFSADKAKIQTIQRIGRSLRLDPKSPNKRACVVDFICVGNEETEQDSSKVSTDELRRIWLTQLANIKMEG
;
A
#
# COMPACT_ATOMS: atom_id res chain seq x y z
N GLU A 1 -27.70 -22.14 -0.52
CA GLU A 1 -27.35 -21.96 0.91
C GLU A 1 -27.63 -20.51 1.26
N GLU A 2 -28.68 -20.30 2.10
CA GLU A 2 -28.95 -18.97 2.66
C GLU A 2 -27.85 -18.65 3.68
N ILE A 3 -27.00 -17.68 3.34
CA ILE A 3 -26.07 -17.09 4.31
C ILE A 3 -26.93 -16.24 5.24
N GLY A 4 -27.02 -16.61 6.51
CA GLY A 4 -27.80 -15.89 7.53
C GLY A 4 -27.41 -14.42 7.65
N GLU A 5 -28.26 -13.61 8.28
CA GLU A 5 -28.02 -12.18 8.51
C GLU A 5 -26.68 -11.95 9.22
N VAL A 6 -25.96 -10.88 8.82
CA VAL A 6 -24.71 -10.47 9.47
C VAL A 6 -25.03 -9.99 10.87
N ILE A 7 -24.80 -10.83 11.87
CA ILE A 7 -25.11 -10.57 13.28
C ILE A 7 -24.15 -9.56 13.89
N PHE A 8 -22.91 -9.46 13.39
CA PHE A 8 -21.88 -8.56 13.93
C PHE A 8 -20.85 -8.18 12.86
N ARG A 9 -20.53 -6.88 12.76
CA ARG A 9 -19.43 -6.36 11.94
C ARG A 9 -18.38 -5.75 12.86
N PHE A 10 -17.23 -6.41 12.98
CA PHE A 10 -16.09 -5.86 13.69
C PHE A 10 -15.26 -5.01 12.72
N GLN A 11 -15.21 -3.71 12.96
CA GLN A 11 -14.48 -2.78 12.11
C GLN A 11 -13.07 -2.53 12.67
N ILE A 12 -12.15 -2.05 11.82
CA ILE A 12 -10.77 -1.75 12.23
C ILE A 12 -10.74 -0.63 13.28
N GLU A 13 -11.68 0.30 13.18
CA GLU A 13 -11.91 1.37 14.14
C GLU A 13 -12.16 0.84 15.56
N ASP A 14 -13.03 -0.17 15.67
CA ASP A 14 -13.33 -0.84 16.95
C ASP A 14 -12.12 -1.62 17.49
N ALA A 15 -11.34 -2.21 16.58
CA ALA A 15 -10.13 -2.92 16.95
C ALA A 15 -9.06 -2.00 17.54
N ILE A 16 -8.92 -0.78 17.01
CA ILE A 16 -8.00 0.24 17.54
C ILE A 16 -8.50 0.73 18.90
N ARG A 17 -9.78 1.13 19.02
CA ARG A 17 -10.35 1.61 20.30
C ARG A 17 -10.21 0.60 21.42
N ARG A 18 -10.43 -0.69 21.14
CA ARG A 18 -10.33 -1.77 22.12
C ARG A 18 -8.90 -2.26 22.37
N GLY A 19 -7.88 -1.63 21.80
CA GLY A 19 -6.48 -2.04 21.98
C GLY A 19 -6.15 -3.43 21.42
N ILE A 20 -6.90 -3.93 20.44
CA ILE A 20 -6.56 -5.15 19.69
C ILE A 20 -5.50 -4.82 18.64
N LEU A 21 -5.61 -3.62 18.06
CA LEU A 21 -4.64 -3.02 17.15
C LEU A 21 -4.01 -1.80 17.84
N CYS A 22 -2.71 -1.57 17.56
CA CYS A 22 -2.03 -0.37 18.06
C CYS A 22 -2.48 0.87 17.26
N GLU A 23 -2.33 2.03 17.88
CA GLU A 23 -2.40 3.31 17.17
C GLU A 23 -1.31 3.38 16.12
N PHE A 24 -1.54 4.19 15.08
CA PHE A 24 -0.53 4.42 14.05
C PHE A 24 -0.50 5.86 13.60
N ASP A 25 0.65 6.28 13.08
CA ASP A 25 0.82 7.54 12.37
C ASP A 25 0.69 7.29 10.87
N TYR A 26 0.00 8.20 10.17
CA TYR A 26 -0.17 8.14 8.73
C TYR A 26 0.64 9.25 8.06
N ILE A 27 1.49 8.88 7.11
CA ILE A 27 2.34 9.80 6.36
C ILE A 27 2.01 9.67 4.86
N PRO A 28 1.17 10.56 4.31
CA PRO A 28 0.96 10.64 2.87
C PRO A 28 2.17 11.31 2.20
N LEU A 29 2.75 10.65 1.21
CA LEU A 29 3.79 11.19 0.34
C LEU A 29 3.18 11.52 -1.02
N GLU A 30 3.08 12.80 -1.33
CA GLU A 30 2.52 13.27 -2.58
C GLU A 30 3.53 13.13 -3.72
N TYR A 31 3.06 12.69 -4.90
CA TYR A 31 3.83 12.63 -6.12
C TYR A 31 2.97 13.00 -7.33
N GLU A 32 3.59 13.57 -8.35
CA GLU A 32 2.97 13.81 -9.65
C GLU A 32 3.45 12.76 -10.65
N MET A 33 2.52 12.27 -11.49
CA MET A 33 2.87 11.34 -12.56
C MET A 33 3.85 11.98 -13.56
N THR A 34 4.77 11.16 -14.06
CA THR A 34 5.66 11.57 -15.16
C THR A 34 4.86 11.83 -16.44
N GLN A 35 5.47 12.52 -17.39
CA GLN A 35 4.86 12.70 -18.70
C GLN A 35 4.67 11.37 -19.44
N GLU A 36 5.54 10.40 -19.20
CA GLU A 36 5.43 9.03 -19.73
C GLU A 36 4.21 8.32 -19.18
N ASP A 37 4.03 8.34 -17.86
CA ASP A 37 2.83 7.76 -17.20
C ASP A 37 1.54 8.37 -17.78
N LYS A 38 1.51 9.70 -17.95
CA LYS A 38 0.36 10.43 -18.54
C LYS A 38 0.11 10.01 -20.00
N ASN A 39 1.16 9.83 -20.77
CA ASN A 39 1.07 9.37 -22.17
C ASN A 39 0.57 7.93 -22.24
N ASP A 40 1.01 7.05 -21.36
CA ASP A 40 0.55 5.66 -21.33
C ASP A 40 -0.93 5.58 -20.97
N ILE A 41 -1.40 6.37 -20.00
CA ILE A 41 -2.83 6.46 -19.68
C ILE A 41 -3.62 6.97 -20.88
N LYS A 42 -3.15 8.02 -21.58
CA LYS A 42 -3.81 8.52 -22.78
C LYS A 42 -3.90 7.45 -23.88
N ARG A 43 -2.83 6.66 -24.08
CA ARG A 43 -2.83 5.52 -25.03
C ARG A 43 -3.86 4.45 -24.65
N LEU A 44 -3.95 4.08 -23.36
CA LEU A 44 -4.93 3.10 -22.86
C LEU A 44 -6.36 3.56 -23.12
N ILE A 45 -6.68 4.81 -22.82
CA ILE A 45 -8.00 5.42 -23.05
C ILE A 45 -8.32 5.47 -24.57
N ALA A 46 -7.36 5.90 -25.40
CA ALA A 46 -7.56 5.96 -26.84
C ALA A 46 -7.82 4.58 -27.46
N ALA A 47 -7.02 3.58 -27.07
CA ALA A 47 -7.20 2.20 -27.53
C ALA A 47 -8.57 1.62 -27.11
N HIS A 48 -8.98 1.84 -25.86
CA HIS A 48 -10.29 1.43 -25.36
C HIS A 48 -11.43 2.07 -26.16
N ASN A 49 -11.37 3.39 -26.37
CA ASN A 49 -12.39 4.11 -27.13
C ASN A 49 -12.47 3.68 -28.61
N THR A 50 -11.32 3.36 -29.23
CA THR A 50 -11.26 2.86 -30.59
C THR A 50 -11.94 1.50 -30.70
N ARG A 51 -11.62 0.55 -29.81
CA ARG A 51 -12.26 -0.78 -29.78
C ARG A 51 -13.76 -0.69 -29.53
N LYS A 52 -14.18 0.20 -28.62
CA LYS A 52 -15.62 0.46 -28.36
C LYS A 52 -16.34 0.98 -29.59
N LYS A 53 -15.71 1.88 -30.38
CA LYS A 53 -16.29 2.38 -31.65
C LYS A 53 -16.38 1.30 -32.73
N LEU A 54 -15.49 0.31 -32.73
CA LEU A 54 -15.48 -0.82 -33.62
C LEU A 54 -16.54 -1.90 -33.23
N GLY A 55 -17.27 -1.70 -32.13
CA GLY A 55 -18.25 -2.66 -31.64
C GLY A 55 -17.65 -3.87 -30.94
N GLU A 56 -16.36 -3.83 -30.60
CA GLU A 56 -15.72 -4.90 -29.83
C GLU A 56 -16.22 -4.91 -28.37
N PRO A 57 -16.36 -6.09 -27.75
CA PRO A 57 -16.66 -6.18 -26.33
C PRO A 57 -15.46 -5.67 -25.52
N VAL A 58 -15.60 -4.51 -24.91
CA VAL A 58 -14.59 -3.88 -24.03
C VAL A 58 -15.17 -3.66 -22.65
N SER A 59 -14.32 -3.84 -21.62
CA SER A 59 -14.70 -3.64 -20.23
C SER A 59 -14.09 -2.33 -19.69
N ASP A 60 -14.93 -1.44 -19.20
CA ASP A 60 -14.47 -0.23 -18.51
C ASP A 60 -13.69 -0.59 -17.24
N GLU A 61 -14.01 -1.71 -16.57
CA GLU A 61 -13.25 -2.21 -15.41
C GLU A 61 -11.80 -2.59 -15.79
N GLU A 62 -11.62 -3.19 -16.98
CA GLU A 62 -10.29 -3.53 -17.49
C GLU A 62 -9.47 -2.27 -17.75
N LEU A 63 -10.07 -1.24 -18.37
CA LEU A 63 -9.42 0.06 -18.56
C LEU A 63 -8.98 0.66 -17.22
N TYR A 64 -9.87 0.75 -16.23
CA TYR A 64 -9.54 1.31 -14.93
C TYR A 64 -8.46 0.51 -14.19
N ARG A 65 -8.44 -0.81 -14.33
CA ARG A 65 -7.40 -1.68 -13.79
C ARG A 65 -6.04 -1.40 -14.40
N ASN A 66 -5.99 -1.22 -15.73
CA ASN A 66 -4.77 -0.89 -16.46
C ASN A 66 -4.25 0.51 -16.09
N ILE A 67 -5.12 1.52 -15.98
CA ILE A 67 -4.77 2.86 -15.49
C ILE A 67 -4.21 2.79 -14.06
N ALA A 68 -4.87 2.05 -13.19
CA ALA A 68 -4.41 1.88 -11.81
C ALA A 68 -3.02 1.21 -11.76
N ARG A 69 -2.73 0.28 -12.68
CA ARG A 69 -1.42 -0.37 -12.77
C ARG A 69 -0.31 0.62 -13.13
N VAL A 70 -0.54 1.53 -14.09
CA VAL A 70 0.41 2.61 -14.42
C VAL A 70 0.73 3.44 -13.17
N LYS A 71 -0.29 3.91 -12.45
CA LYS A 71 -0.12 4.66 -11.20
C LYS A 71 0.68 3.88 -10.15
N LYS A 72 0.44 2.56 -10.02
CA LYS A 72 1.08 1.72 -9.01
C LYS A 72 2.58 1.51 -9.24
N VAL A 73 3.03 1.49 -10.49
CA VAL A 73 4.44 1.30 -10.87
C VAL A 73 5.13 2.57 -11.33
N SER A 74 4.52 3.75 -11.14
CA SER A 74 5.10 5.04 -11.52
C SER A 74 6.43 5.28 -10.83
N LEU A 75 7.48 5.50 -11.63
CA LEU A 75 8.84 5.79 -11.17
C LEU A 75 8.95 7.16 -10.48
N ALA A 76 7.95 8.05 -10.66
CA ALA A 76 7.89 9.34 -9.96
C ALA A 76 7.88 9.22 -8.43
N LYS A 77 7.47 8.08 -7.89
CA LYS A 77 7.52 7.79 -6.44
C LYS A 77 8.94 7.65 -5.89
N LEU A 78 9.89 7.21 -6.73
CA LEU A 78 11.24 6.87 -6.29
C LEU A 78 12.03 8.07 -5.75
N PRO A 79 12.07 9.25 -6.44
CA PRO A 79 12.74 10.43 -5.90
C PRO A 79 12.06 10.95 -4.63
N VAL A 80 10.73 10.85 -4.52
CA VAL A 80 9.98 11.22 -3.31
C VAL A 80 10.39 10.30 -2.15
N PHE A 81 10.46 8.98 -2.39
CA PHE A 81 10.91 8.00 -1.41
C PHE A 81 12.34 8.26 -0.94
N ARG A 82 13.28 8.50 -1.87
CA ARG A 82 14.67 8.82 -1.53
C ARG A 82 14.76 10.08 -0.68
N SER A 83 14.03 11.14 -1.04
CA SER A 83 14.00 12.38 -0.26
C SER A 83 13.39 12.17 1.13
N PHE A 84 12.38 11.31 1.27
CA PHE A 84 11.80 10.95 2.55
C PHE A 84 12.79 10.17 3.42
N LEU A 85 13.42 9.13 2.88
CA LEU A 85 14.39 8.31 3.61
C LEU A 85 15.63 9.09 4.07
N SER A 86 16.05 10.11 3.32
CA SER A 86 17.19 10.94 3.74
C SER A 86 16.96 11.67 5.07
N ARG A 87 15.72 11.78 5.53
CA ARG A 87 15.31 12.46 6.76
C ARG A 87 14.66 11.54 7.79
N HIS A 88 14.19 10.36 7.36
CA HIS A 88 13.37 9.44 8.17
C HIS A 88 13.82 7.99 7.96
N GLN A 89 15.10 7.70 8.22
CA GLN A 89 15.63 6.33 8.07
C GLN A 89 15.03 5.36 9.09
N GLU A 90 14.59 5.86 10.24
CA GLU A 90 13.95 5.08 11.30
C GLU A 90 12.69 4.34 10.82
N ILE A 91 12.06 4.81 9.73
CA ILE A 91 10.90 4.15 9.13
C ILE A 91 11.23 2.77 8.59
N LEU A 92 12.50 2.50 8.29
CA LEU A 92 12.95 1.21 7.77
C LEU A 92 13.07 0.14 8.86
N ASN A 93 13.07 0.54 10.14
CA ASN A 93 13.15 -0.42 11.24
C ASN A 93 11.86 -1.22 11.34
N ARG A 94 11.98 -2.54 11.22
CA ARG A 94 10.85 -3.49 11.27
C ARG A 94 9.75 -3.14 10.27
N SER A 95 10.12 -2.81 9.01
CA SER A 95 9.20 -2.37 7.99
C SER A 95 8.85 -3.44 6.95
N ILE A 96 7.60 -3.39 6.46
CA ILE A 96 7.18 -4.11 5.26
C ILE A 96 6.89 -3.10 4.16
N ILE A 97 7.49 -3.33 3.00
CA ILE A 97 7.35 -2.48 1.82
C ILE A 97 6.53 -3.24 0.77
N PHE A 98 5.34 -2.73 0.46
CA PHE A 98 4.46 -3.32 -0.55
C PHE A 98 4.66 -2.66 -1.91
N VAL A 99 5.03 -3.48 -2.89
CA VAL A 99 5.19 -3.08 -4.29
C VAL A 99 4.20 -3.82 -5.19
N GLU A 100 3.94 -3.34 -6.40
CA GLU A 100 3.01 -3.99 -7.34
C GLU A 100 3.67 -5.15 -8.08
N THR A 101 4.90 -4.95 -8.56
CA THR A 101 5.66 -5.92 -9.36
C THR A 101 7.07 -6.10 -8.83
N LYS A 102 7.73 -7.21 -9.20
CA LYS A 102 9.14 -7.47 -8.86
C LYS A 102 10.06 -6.44 -9.51
N GLU A 103 9.76 -6.06 -10.76
CA GLU A 103 10.56 -5.10 -11.54
C GLU A 103 10.59 -3.75 -10.81
N PHE A 104 9.43 -3.21 -10.43
CA PHE A 104 9.36 -1.99 -9.62
C PHE A 104 10.03 -2.20 -8.25
N GLY A 105 9.92 -3.39 -7.68
CA GLY A 105 10.62 -3.76 -6.44
C GLY A 105 12.14 -3.70 -6.55
N LEU A 106 12.75 -3.98 -7.73
CA LEU A 106 14.18 -3.80 -7.96
C LEU A 106 14.59 -2.32 -7.89
N ASP A 107 13.77 -1.43 -8.45
CA ASP A 107 14.03 0.02 -8.36
C ASP A 107 13.97 0.52 -6.91
N VAL A 108 13.02 0.00 -6.13
CA VAL A 108 12.93 0.29 -4.68
C VAL A 108 14.16 -0.25 -3.94
N GLN A 109 14.64 -1.47 -4.26
CA GLN A 109 15.84 -2.06 -3.66
C GLN A 109 17.09 -1.22 -3.93
N ASN A 110 17.25 -0.66 -5.15
CA ASN A 110 18.37 0.20 -5.51
C ASN A 110 18.45 1.47 -4.65
N ILE A 111 17.32 1.92 -4.11
CA ILE A 111 17.30 3.02 -3.15
C ILE A 111 17.55 2.47 -1.74
N LEU A 112 16.82 1.43 -1.35
CA LEU A 112 16.80 0.90 0.01
C LEU A 112 18.19 0.48 0.50
N ILE A 113 18.98 -0.18 -0.35
CA ILE A 113 20.32 -0.68 0.00
C ILE A 113 21.28 0.42 0.49
N GLN A 114 21.01 1.68 0.13
CA GLN A 114 21.82 2.83 0.55
C GLN A 114 21.52 3.26 2.00
N TYR A 115 20.35 2.90 2.53
CA TYR A 115 19.87 3.29 3.86
C TYR A 115 19.75 2.12 4.82
N GLU A 116 19.37 0.94 4.34
CA GLU A 116 19.16 -0.27 5.13
C GLU A 116 19.59 -1.51 4.32
N PRO A 117 20.81 -1.98 4.52
CA PRO A 117 21.30 -3.15 3.80
C PRO A 117 20.73 -4.47 4.33
N ASN A 118 20.16 -4.48 5.56
CA ASN A 118 19.62 -5.68 6.18
C ASN A 118 18.14 -5.89 5.80
N TYR A 119 17.89 -6.06 4.50
CA TYR A 119 16.57 -6.34 3.95
C TYR A 119 16.57 -7.62 3.10
N HIS A 120 15.41 -8.11 2.79
CA HIS A 120 15.21 -9.15 1.80
C HIS A 120 13.89 -8.97 1.04
N THR A 121 13.73 -9.72 -0.05
CA THR A 121 12.46 -9.81 -0.77
C THR A 121 11.65 -11.01 -0.30
N TYR A 122 10.33 -10.91 -0.49
CA TYR A 122 9.40 -12.02 -0.33
C TYR A 122 8.31 -11.96 -1.40
N TYR A 123 8.67 -12.48 -2.57
CA TYR A 123 7.76 -12.67 -3.70
C TYR A 123 7.27 -14.13 -3.74
N GLY A 124 6.45 -14.47 -4.74
CA GLY A 124 5.82 -15.78 -4.81
C GLY A 124 6.76 -16.98 -4.96
N ASP A 125 7.96 -16.75 -5.45
CA ASP A 125 9.04 -17.71 -5.71
C ASP A 125 10.19 -17.62 -4.70
N ASP A 126 10.15 -16.62 -3.79
CA ASP A 126 11.15 -16.49 -2.75
C ASP A 126 10.99 -17.57 -1.66
N HIS A 127 12.10 -17.93 -1.05
CA HIS A 127 12.11 -18.94 0.01
C HIS A 127 11.43 -18.42 1.28
N ARG A 128 10.60 -19.26 1.91
CA ARG A 128 9.85 -18.90 3.13
C ARG A 128 10.76 -18.50 4.31
N SER A 129 12.03 -18.91 4.29
CA SER A 129 13.01 -18.51 5.31
C SER A 129 13.18 -16.99 5.43
N ASN A 130 13.06 -16.21 4.34
CA ASN A 130 13.18 -14.76 4.40
C ASN A 130 12.13 -14.14 5.32
N LEU A 131 10.95 -14.68 5.28
CA LEU A 131 9.86 -14.28 6.16
C LEU A 131 10.11 -14.67 7.61
N THR A 132 10.63 -15.88 7.86
CA THR A 132 11.03 -16.32 9.20
C THR A 132 12.12 -15.41 9.76
N ARG A 133 13.16 -15.13 8.98
CA ARG A 133 14.25 -14.20 9.35
C ARG A 133 13.74 -12.79 9.68
N PHE A 134 12.76 -12.31 8.90
CA PHE A 134 12.10 -11.04 9.22
C PHE A 134 11.28 -11.14 10.51
N SER A 135 10.50 -12.20 10.71
CA SER A 135 9.68 -12.36 11.92
C SER A 135 10.51 -12.47 13.20
N THR A 136 11.70 -13.10 13.14
CA THR A 136 12.62 -13.23 14.26
C THR A 136 13.47 -11.98 14.53
N GLY A 137 13.41 -10.97 13.66
CA GLY A 137 14.19 -9.73 13.80
C GLY A 137 15.59 -9.77 13.20
N GLU A 138 15.93 -10.83 12.48
CA GLU A 138 17.20 -10.94 11.75
C GLU A 138 17.23 -9.98 10.54
N LEU A 139 16.09 -9.67 9.96
CA LEU A 139 15.94 -8.68 8.89
C LEU A 139 15.15 -7.47 9.40
N ASN A 140 15.55 -6.26 9.02
CA ASN A 140 14.86 -5.02 9.33
C ASN A 140 13.74 -4.71 8.36
N CYS A 141 13.94 -4.99 7.06
CA CYS A 141 12.97 -4.71 6.01
C CYS A 141 12.61 -5.95 5.21
N LEU A 142 11.36 -6.02 4.77
CA LEU A 142 10.88 -7.01 3.83
C LEU A 142 10.13 -6.34 2.69
N ILE A 143 10.59 -6.55 1.44
CA ILE A 143 9.90 -6.06 0.24
C ILE A 143 9.03 -7.17 -0.32
N THR A 144 7.76 -6.89 -0.58
CA THR A 144 6.82 -7.89 -1.06
C THR A 144 5.84 -7.35 -2.08
N SER A 145 5.34 -8.23 -2.92
CA SER A 145 4.13 -8.03 -3.68
C SER A 145 2.92 -8.61 -2.93
N LYS A 146 1.78 -8.72 -3.52
CA LYS A 146 0.44 -9.02 -2.94
C LYS A 146 0.31 -10.17 -1.90
N ARG A 147 1.33 -11.01 -1.67
CA ARG A 147 1.14 -12.34 -1.03
C ARG A 147 1.34 -12.45 0.50
N ILE A 148 1.68 -11.42 1.24
CA ILE A 148 1.73 -11.53 2.72
C ILE A 148 0.32 -11.69 3.35
N SER A 149 -0.74 -11.75 2.55
CA SER A 149 -2.10 -11.94 3.04
C SER A 149 -2.38 -13.33 3.63
N GLU A 150 -1.53 -14.34 3.41
CA GLU A 150 -1.80 -15.71 3.86
C GLU A 150 -0.86 -16.14 5.01
N GLY A 151 -1.42 -16.21 6.20
CA GLY A 151 -0.87 -17.07 7.27
C GLY A 151 0.26 -16.50 8.14
N ILE A 152 0.58 -15.19 8.11
CA ILE A 152 1.67 -14.65 8.90
C ILE A 152 1.17 -13.68 9.95
N ASP A 153 1.34 -14.07 11.19
CA ASP A 153 1.19 -13.18 12.35
C ASP A 153 2.53 -12.48 12.58
N ILE A 154 2.70 -11.28 12.00
CA ILE A 154 3.92 -10.52 12.18
C ILE A 154 3.67 -9.42 13.21
N ARG A 155 3.62 -9.79 14.48
CA ARG A 155 3.46 -8.85 15.60
C ARG A 155 4.61 -7.86 15.71
N SER A 156 5.76 -8.22 15.16
CA SER A 156 6.99 -7.42 15.24
C SER A 156 7.11 -6.32 14.17
N VAL A 157 6.13 -6.17 13.26
CA VAL A 157 6.13 -5.08 12.28
C VAL A 157 5.75 -3.78 12.96
N SER A 158 6.56 -2.73 12.73
CA SER A 158 6.30 -1.39 13.24
C SER A 158 5.88 -0.44 12.12
N ASN A 159 6.38 -0.64 10.91
CA ASN A 159 6.19 0.31 9.82
C ASN A 159 5.72 -0.39 8.54
N ILE A 160 4.87 0.30 7.79
CA ILE A 160 4.33 -0.16 6.51
C ILE A 160 4.55 0.92 5.47
N ILE A 161 5.11 0.55 4.32
CA ILE A 161 5.30 1.45 3.19
C ILE A 161 4.51 0.90 2.00
N LEU A 162 3.53 1.66 1.53
CA LEU A 162 2.59 1.28 0.49
C LEU A 162 2.91 1.96 -0.85
N PHE A 163 3.82 1.40 -1.66
CA PHE A 163 3.97 1.84 -3.06
C PHE A 163 2.79 1.40 -3.92
N SER A 164 2.15 0.29 -3.56
CA SER A 164 0.97 -0.24 -4.21
C SER A 164 -0.13 -0.43 -3.19
N ALA A 165 -1.15 0.39 -3.28
CA ALA A 165 -2.39 0.24 -2.53
C ALA A 165 -3.55 -0.08 -3.47
N ASP A 166 -4.37 -1.06 -3.11
CA ASP A 166 -5.56 -1.42 -3.88
C ASP A 166 -6.74 -0.51 -3.53
N LYS A 167 -7.67 -0.33 -4.49
CA LYS A 167 -8.96 0.34 -4.25
C LYS A 167 -9.75 -0.32 -3.12
N ALA A 168 -9.56 -1.62 -2.92
CA ALA A 168 -10.27 -2.37 -1.91
C ALA A 168 -9.76 -1.99 -0.53
N LYS A 169 -10.55 -1.16 0.18
CA LYS A 169 -10.40 -0.81 1.59
C LYS A 169 -10.07 -2.06 2.43
N ILE A 170 -10.71 -3.18 2.12
CA ILE A 170 -10.54 -4.48 2.78
C ILE A 170 -9.10 -5.03 2.66
N GLN A 171 -8.47 -4.99 1.48
CA GLN A 171 -7.12 -5.52 1.29
C GLN A 171 -6.07 -4.65 1.99
N THR A 172 -6.23 -3.32 1.94
CA THR A 172 -5.38 -2.39 2.68
C THR A 172 -5.55 -2.60 4.18
N ILE A 173 -6.78 -2.76 4.67
CA ILE A 173 -7.09 -3.09 6.07
C ILE A 173 -6.43 -4.41 6.50
N GLN A 174 -6.50 -5.45 5.68
CA GLN A 174 -5.91 -6.75 6.01
C GLN A 174 -4.38 -6.70 6.10
N ARG A 175 -3.74 -5.90 5.22
CA ARG A 175 -2.29 -5.65 5.26
C ARG A 175 -1.89 -4.90 6.53
N ILE A 176 -2.57 -3.77 6.79
CA ILE A 176 -2.33 -2.91 7.94
C ILE A 176 -2.70 -3.63 9.24
N GLY A 177 -3.87 -4.28 9.31
CA GLY A 177 -4.39 -4.90 10.53
C GLY A 177 -3.52 -6.01 11.09
N ARG A 178 -2.78 -6.73 10.25
CA ARG A 178 -1.82 -7.76 10.71
C ARG A 178 -0.57 -7.15 11.32
N SER A 179 -0.12 -6.03 10.75
CA SER A 179 1.07 -5.30 11.20
C SER A 179 0.79 -4.43 12.42
N LEU A 180 -0.46 -4.00 12.59
CA LEU A 180 -0.89 -3.18 13.73
C LEU A 180 -1.24 -3.98 14.98
N ARG A 181 -1.12 -5.31 14.99
CA ARG A 181 -1.39 -6.09 16.21
C ARG A 181 -0.48 -5.66 17.33
N LEU A 182 -1.08 -5.44 18.50
CA LEU A 182 -0.31 -5.19 19.71
C LEU A 182 0.61 -6.37 20.00
N ASP A 183 1.86 -6.07 20.30
CA ASP A 183 2.80 -7.04 20.83
C ASP A 183 2.71 -7.00 22.36
N PRO A 184 2.38 -8.11 23.03
CA PRO A 184 2.38 -8.17 24.51
C PRO A 184 3.70 -7.74 25.13
N LYS A 185 4.82 -7.89 24.40
CA LYS A 185 6.15 -7.45 24.81
C LYS A 185 6.38 -5.96 24.61
N SER A 186 5.50 -5.28 23.88
CA SER A 186 5.61 -3.84 23.55
C SER A 186 4.22 -3.20 23.58
N PRO A 187 3.62 -3.05 24.79
CA PRO A 187 2.23 -2.56 24.91
C PRO A 187 2.04 -1.15 24.39
N ASN A 188 3.10 -0.33 24.40
CA ASN A 188 3.09 1.04 23.87
C ASN A 188 3.52 1.11 22.40
N LYS A 189 3.45 0.00 21.67
CA LYS A 189 3.78 -0.04 20.24
C LYS A 189 2.91 0.97 19.50
N ARG A 190 3.57 1.86 18.74
CA ARG A 190 2.94 2.73 17.76
C ARG A 190 3.50 2.39 16.39
N ALA A 191 2.65 2.23 15.42
CA ALA A 191 3.03 1.90 14.05
C ALA A 191 3.08 3.17 13.18
N CYS A 192 3.69 3.05 12.00
CA CYS A 192 3.63 4.09 10.98
C CYS A 192 3.23 3.50 9.63
N VAL A 193 2.34 4.19 8.92
CA VAL A 193 1.89 3.84 7.57
C VAL A 193 2.27 4.97 6.61
N VAL A 194 3.20 4.69 5.71
CA VAL A 194 3.60 5.59 4.62
C VAL A 194 2.86 5.17 3.35
N ASP A 195 2.21 6.11 2.68
CA ASP A 195 1.43 5.86 1.47
C ASP A 195 1.72 6.89 0.39
N PHE A 196 1.75 6.48 -0.87
CA PHE A 196 2.00 7.37 -2.00
C PHE A 196 0.69 7.82 -2.61
N ILE A 197 0.47 9.14 -2.62
CA ILE A 197 -0.73 9.80 -3.12
C ILE A 197 -0.42 10.54 -4.42
N CYS A 198 -1.07 10.13 -5.50
CA CYS A 198 -0.95 10.81 -6.78
C CYS A 198 -1.76 12.11 -6.78
N VAL A 199 -1.09 13.25 -7.03
CA VAL A 199 -1.71 14.57 -7.12
C VAL A 199 -1.64 15.10 -8.55
N GLY A 200 -2.41 16.15 -8.90
CA GLY A 200 -2.35 16.81 -10.21
C GLY A 200 -2.96 16.02 -11.37
N ASN A 201 -3.97 15.20 -11.13
CA ASN A 201 -4.56 14.28 -12.13
C ASN A 201 -5.80 14.82 -12.87
N GLU A 202 -6.08 16.11 -12.82
CA GLU A 202 -7.32 16.70 -13.39
C GLU A 202 -7.52 16.38 -14.88
N GLU A 203 -6.44 16.17 -15.64
CA GLU A 203 -6.51 15.88 -17.09
C GLU A 203 -6.83 14.40 -17.43
N THR A 204 -6.69 13.47 -16.51
CA THR A 204 -6.84 12.02 -16.78
C THR A 204 -8.10 11.42 -16.19
N GLU A 205 -8.84 12.16 -15.37
CA GLU A 205 -10.13 11.71 -14.84
C GLU A 205 -11.24 12.20 -15.77
N GLN A 206 -11.97 11.26 -16.36
CA GLN A 206 -13.12 11.54 -17.27
C GLN A 206 -14.28 12.25 -16.57
N ASP A 207 -14.21 12.44 -15.26
CA ASP A 207 -15.23 13.07 -14.46
C ASP A 207 -14.55 13.85 -13.32
N SER A 208 -14.24 15.12 -13.58
CA SER A 208 -13.59 16.05 -12.63
C SER A 208 -14.42 16.29 -11.35
N SER A 209 -15.63 15.76 -11.27
CA SER A 209 -16.51 15.85 -10.09
C SER A 209 -16.27 14.75 -9.06
N LYS A 210 -15.52 13.68 -9.39
CA LYS A 210 -15.28 12.55 -8.49
C LYS A 210 -13.94 12.65 -7.79
N VAL A 211 -13.97 12.53 -6.47
CA VAL A 211 -12.76 12.41 -5.63
C VAL A 211 -11.95 11.19 -6.06
N SER A 212 -10.65 11.38 -6.30
CA SER A 212 -9.77 10.29 -6.74
C SER A 212 -9.70 9.16 -5.70
N THR A 213 -9.39 7.96 -6.19
CA THR A 213 -9.24 6.78 -5.29
C THR A 213 -8.12 6.99 -4.27
N ASP A 214 -7.05 7.69 -4.65
CA ASP A 214 -5.93 8.00 -3.76
C ASP A 214 -6.36 8.99 -2.67
N GLU A 215 -7.13 10.01 -3.04
CA GLU A 215 -7.66 10.97 -2.07
C GLU A 215 -8.69 10.33 -1.11
N LEU A 216 -9.58 9.46 -1.60
CA LEU A 216 -10.48 8.70 -0.73
C LEU A 216 -9.70 7.84 0.28
N ARG A 217 -8.58 7.22 -0.15
CA ARG A 217 -7.72 6.43 0.72
C ARG A 217 -7.01 7.32 1.74
N ARG A 218 -6.50 8.47 1.32
CA ARG A 218 -5.88 9.48 2.19
C ARG A 218 -6.83 9.93 3.29
N ILE A 219 -8.05 10.33 2.94
CA ILE A 219 -9.08 10.76 3.91
C ILE A 219 -9.34 9.64 4.92
N TRP A 220 -9.57 8.44 4.44
CA TRP A 220 -9.88 7.30 5.30
C TRP A 220 -8.72 6.91 6.23
N LEU A 221 -7.48 6.81 5.73
CA LEU A 221 -6.31 6.49 6.57
C LEU A 221 -6.02 7.60 7.58
N THR A 222 -6.23 8.87 7.23
CA THR A 222 -6.15 9.99 8.16
C THR A 222 -7.19 9.85 9.28
N GLN A 223 -8.43 9.50 8.95
CA GLN A 223 -9.47 9.27 9.96
C GLN A 223 -9.09 8.14 10.91
N LEU A 224 -8.58 7.02 10.40
CA LEU A 224 -8.12 5.89 11.22
C LEU A 224 -6.95 6.26 12.14
N ALA A 225 -5.98 7.03 11.65
CA ALA A 225 -4.81 7.46 12.43
C ALA A 225 -5.18 8.39 13.60
N ASN A 226 -6.33 9.05 13.52
CA ASN A 226 -6.84 9.92 14.59
C ASN A 226 -7.60 9.17 15.69
N ILE A 227 -7.87 7.88 15.51
CA ILE A 227 -8.54 7.06 16.53
C ILE A 227 -7.55 6.72 17.63
N LYS A 228 -7.98 6.91 18.89
CA LYS A 228 -7.22 6.58 20.09
C LYS A 228 -7.82 5.37 20.79
N MET A 229 -6.97 4.63 21.49
CA MET A 229 -7.43 3.56 22.37
C MET A 229 -8.25 4.15 23.50
N GLU A 230 -9.35 3.48 23.82
CA GLU A 230 -10.14 3.77 25.03
C GLU A 230 -9.39 3.19 26.21
N GLY A 231 -8.98 4.05 27.15
CA GLY A 231 -8.25 3.68 28.37
C GLY A 231 -9.11 2.91 29.37
#